data_80228327f8c4e07a4b45d792bcb81953
#
_entry.id   80228327f8c4e07a4b45d792bcb81953
#
_cell.length_a   1.000
_cell.length_b   1.000
_cell.length_c   1.000
_cell.angle_alpha   90.00
_cell.angle_beta   90.00
_cell.angle_gamma   90.00
#
_symmetry.space_group_name_H-M   'P 1'
#
loop_
_entity.id
_entity.type
_entity.pdbx_description
1 polymer ?
#
loop_
_entity_poly.entity_id
_entity_poly.type
_entity_poly.pdbx_seq_one_letter_code
_entity_poly.pdbx_strand_id
1 'polypeptide(L)'
;IMYNGYATISLGYAGLYETVQALIHQSHTTDDGRELALQIMNKLNAYCEKWKKETNLAFSVYGTPMESGTYKFAKALQRDFDVVPEVNEHDYITNSYHVNVREEIDAFDKLSKESEFQELSSGGSISYIEIPNMEKNIPALLEVIKFIYDNNMYAECNTRNDVCDTCGFHGEMEMVKQEDGTYVWRCPNCGETNINKLEIVRRVCGYLGRISNGVNQGRLGDIHDRVFHL
;
A
#
# COMPACT_ATOMS: atom_id res chain seq x y z
N ILE A 1 2.14 23.78 25.02
CA ILE A 1 2.43 23.35 23.63
C ILE A 1 1.36 22.40 23.11
N MET A 2 0.86 21.48 23.94
CA MET A 2 -0.11 20.45 23.56
C MET A 2 -1.52 20.99 23.23
N TYR A 3 -1.90 22.16 23.74
CA TYR A 3 -3.24 22.74 23.60
C TYR A 3 -3.27 23.93 22.66
N ASN A 4 -4.44 24.45 22.39
CA ASN A 4 -4.72 25.58 21.48
C ASN A 4 -4.38 25.32 20.00
N GLY A 5 -4.59 24.09 19.54
CA GLY A 5 -4.42 23.70 18.14
C GLY A 5 -2.96 23.56 17.67
N TYR A 6 -1.96 23.68 18.57
CA TYR A 6 -0.56 23.52 18.21
C TYR A 6 -0.11 22.05 18.14
N ALA A 7 -0.79 21.14 18.81
CA ALA A 7 -0.52 19.71 18.72
C ALA A 7 -1.50 19.06 17.74
N THR A 8 -0.98 18.24 16.84
CA THR A 8 -1.76 17.43 15.91
C THR A 8 -1.86 16.00 16.44
N ILE A 9 -3.05 15.42 16.33
CA ILE A 9 -3.31 13.99 16.58
C ILE A 9 -3.84 13.39 15.29
N SER A 10 -3.11 12.44 14.75
CA SER A 10 -3.50 11.74 13.54
C SER A 10 -4.32 10.50 13.87
N LEU A 11 -5.52 10.42 13.31
CA LEU A 11 -6.34 9.20 13.29
C LEU A 11 -5.92 8.37 12.08
N GLY A 12 -4.99 7.44 12.29
CA GLY A 12 -4.56 6.51 11.25
C GLY A 12 -5.60 5.40 11.03
N TYR A 13 -5.74 4.97 9.80
CA TYR A 13 -6.63 3.85 9.43
C TYR A 13 -5.93 2.90 8.45
N ALA A 14 -6.44 1.66 8.39
CA ALA A 14 -5.98 0.62 7.47
C ALA A 14 -7.15 -0.30 7.13
N GLY A 15 -7.04 -1.03 6.02
CA GLY A 15 -8.02 -2.03 5.66
C GLY A 15 -9.37 -1.46 5.19
N LEU A 16 -9.36 -0.33 4.47
CA LEU A 16 -10.60 0.20 3.89
C LEU A 16 -11.21 -0.77 2.87
N TYR A 17 -10.37 -1.40 2.03
CA TYR A 17 -10.76 -2.46 1.11
C TYR A 17 -11.44 -3.61 1.87
N GLU A 18 -10.76 -4.19 2.86
CA GLU A 18 -11.28 -5.32 3.64
C GLU A 18 -12.57 -4.95 4.41
N THR A 19 -12.69 -3.69 4.85
CA THR A 19 -13.91 -3.21 5.51
C THR A 19 -15.10 -3.19 4.54
N VAL A 20 -14.89 -2.70 3.33
CA VAL A 20 -15.96 -2.68 2.30
C VAL A 20 -16.30 -4.10 1.86
N GLN A 21 -15.29 -4.96 1.65
CA GLN A 21 -15.49 -6.37 1.35
C GLN A 21 -16.31 -7.09 2.44
N ALA A 22 -16.00 -6.85 3.71
CA ALA A 22 -16.73 -7.47 4.82
C ALA A 22 -18.19 -7.01 4.91
N LEU A 23 -18.51 -5.79 4.48
CA LEU A 23 -19.84 -5.22 4.59
C LEU A 23 -20.75 -5.50 3.39
N ILE A 24 -20.22 -5.45 2.18
CA ILE A 24 -21.01 -5.55 0.95
C ILE A 24 -20.46 -6.52 -0.10
N HIS A 25 -19.37 -7.22 0.19
CA HIS A 25 -18.70 -8.18 -0.70
C HIS A 25 -18.28 -7.59 -2.06
N GLN A 26 -17.81 -6.34 -2.04
CA GLN A 26 -17.31 -5.63 -3.21
C GLN A 26 -16.03 -4.86 -2.87
N SER A 27 -15.18 -4.64 -3.90
CA SER A 27 -14.06 -3.70 -3.79
C SER A 27 -14.56 -2.26 -3.68
N HIS A 28 -13.83 -1.42 -2.97
CA HIS A 28 -14.09 0.03 -2.94
C HIS A 28 -13.75 0.73 -4.28
N THR A 29 -13.30 -0.01 -5.27
CA THR A 29 -13.12 0.47 -6.66
C THR A 29 -14.41 0.38 -7.49
N THR A 30 -15.43 -0.39 -7.05
CA THR A 30 -16.76 -0.42 -7.63
C THR A 30 -17.59 0.80 -7.22
N ASP A 31 -18.66 1.13 -7.92
CA ASP A 31 -19.49 2.31 -7.61
C ASP A 31 -20.09 2.22 -6.20
N ASP A 32 -20.73 1.10 -5.85
CA ASP A 32 -21.33 0.90 -4.52
C ASP A 32 -20.26 0.85 -3.43
N GLY A 33 -19.14 0.18 -3.70
CA GLY A 33 -18.01 0.08 -2.77
C GLY A 33 -17.36 1.43 -2.52
N ARG A 34 -17.21 2.25 -3.57
CA ARG A 34 -16.70 3.63 -3.48
C ARG A 34 -17.63 4.50 -2.64
N GLU A 35 -18.94 4.43 -2.88
CA GLU A 35 -19.90 5.21 -2.09
C GLU A 35 -19.81 4.87 -0.61
N LEU A 36 -19.78 3.59 -0.26
CA LEU A 36 -19.62 3.13 1.13
C LEU A 36 -18.28 3.58 1.72
N ALA A 37 -17.18 3.44 0.98
CA ALA A 37 -15.86 3.85 1.42
C ALA A 37 -15.79 5.35 1.71
N LEU A 38 -16.38 6.19 0.84
CA LEU A 38 -16.48 7.64 1.06
C LEU A 38 -17.35 7.99 2.29
N GLN A 39 -18.44 7.25 2.52
CA GLN A 39 -19.25 7.43 3.74
C GLN A 39 -18.44 7.11 5.01
N ILE A 40 -17.65 6.04 5.00
CA ILE A 40 -16.74 5.68 6.11
C ILE A 40 -15.72 6.80 6.35
N MET A 41 -15.03 7.27 5.30
CA MET A 41 -14.02 8.32 5.41
C MET A 41 -14.61 9.66 5.90
N ASN A 42 -15.77 10.03 5.39
CA ASN A 42 -16.50 11.23 5.87
C ASN A 42 -16.89 11.10 7.34
N LYS A 43 -17.26 9.90 7.80
CA LYS A 43 -17.55 9.64 9.22
C LYS A 43 -16.32 9.81 10.10
N LEU A 44 -15.16 9.31 9.67
CA LEU A 44 -13.89 9.50 10.38
C LEU A 44 -13.54 10.99 10.49
N ASN A 45 -13.66 11.74 9.40
CA ASN A 45 -13.45 13.19 9.41
C ASN A 45 -14.42 13.91 10.34
N ALA A 46 -15.70 13.54 10.35
CA ALA A 46 -16.69 14.13 11.26
C ALA A 46 -16.32 13.91 12.74
N TYR A 47 -15.77 12.75 13.10
CA TYR A 47 -15.25 12.51 14.45
C TYR A 47 -14.01 13.36 14.76
N CYS A 48 -13.09 13.52 13.82
CA CYS A 48 -11.94 14.41 13.99
C CYS A 48 -12.39 15.85 14.26
N GLU A 49 -13.37 16.36 13.50
CA GLU A 49 -13.93 17.69 13.70
C GLU A 49 -14.66 17.83 15.07
N LYS A 50 -15.38 16.80 15.50
CA LYS A 50 -15.98 16.75 16.82
C LYS A 50 -14.92 16.85 17.92
N TRP A 51 -13.88 16.02 17.85
CA TRP A 51 -12.81 15.98 18.85
C TRP A 51 -11.99 17.28 18.88
N LYS A 52 -11.77 17.93 17.75
CA LYS A 52 -11.17 19.28 17.71
C LYS A 52 -11.95 20.27 18.59
N LYS A 53 -13.27 20.28 18.46
CA LYS A 53 -14.15 21.16 19.23
C LYS A 53 -14.18 20.84 20.72
N GLU A 54 -14.13 19.54 21.07
CA GLU A 54 -14.20 19.07 22.45
C GLU A 54 -12.87 19.24 23.21
N THR A 55 -11.73 19.15 22.52
CA THR A 55 -10.42 19.07 23.16
C THR A 55 -9.51 20.27 22.86
N ASN A 56 -9.83 21.07 21.84
CA ASN A 56 -8.95 22.10 21.29
C ASN A 56 -7.58 21.57 20.80
N LEU A 57 -7.55 20.30 20.33
CA LEU A 57 -6.40 19.66 19.67
C LEU A 57 -6.69 19.52 18.18
N ALA A 58 -5.66 19.58 17.34
CA ALA A 58 -5.80 19.43 15.89
C ALA A 58 -5.84 17.95 15.51
N PHE A 59 -7.03 17.37 15.40
CA PHE A 59 -7.22 16.01 14.88
C PHE A 59 -7.30 16.01 13.35
N SER A 60 -6.72 15.00 12.72
CA SER A 60 -6.81 14.79 11.28
C SER A 60 -6.83 13.30 10.94
N VAL A 61 -7.52 12.96 9.86
CA VAL A 61 -7.48 11.59 9.31
C VAL A 61 -6.16 11.42 8.54
N TYR A 62 -5.49 10.29 8.74
CA TYR A 62 -4.19 10.01 8.18
C TYR A 62 -4.18 8.65 7.47
N GLY A 63 -3.89 8.66 6.16
CA GLY A 63 -3.65 7.46 5.37
C GLY A 63 -2.33 6.82 5.79
N THR A 64 -2.34 6.14 6.93
CA THR A 64 -1.15 5.63 7.61
C THR A 64 -0.40 4.62 6.76
N PRO A 65 0.87 4.84 6.42
CA PRO A 65 1.71 3.79 5.87
C PRO A 65 2.06 2.80 6.99
N MET A 66 1.48 1.60 6.91
CA MET A 66 1.64 0.58 7.95
C MET A 66 2.68 -0.45 7.54
N GLU A 67 3.85 -0.41 8.13
CA GLU A 67 4.94 -1.33 7.79
C GLU A 67 4.66 -2.78 8.22
N SER A 68 4.94 -3.12 9.46
CA SER A 68 4.61 -4.44 10.00
C SER A 68 3.19 -4.55 10.56
N GLY A 69 2.46 -3.45 10.60
CA GLY A 69 1.10 -3.38 11.15
C GLY A 69 0.11 -4.19 10.30
N THR A 70 0.21 -4.15 8.98
CA THR A 70 -0.67 -4.92 8.08
C THR A 70 -0.63 -6.42 8.37
N TYR A 71 0.55 -6.99 8.61
CA TYR A 71 0.72 -8.37 9.04
C TYR A 71 0.13 -8.64 10.42
N LYS A 72 0.40 -7.76 11.40
CA LYS A 72 -0.12 -7.92 12.77
C LYS A 72 -1.64 -7.88 12.80
N PHE A 73 -2.26 -6.95 12.05
CA PHE A 73 -3.71 -6.88 11.94
C PHE A 73 -4.30 -8.12 11.27
N ALA A 74 -3.72 -8.59 10.15
CA ALA A 74 -4.15 -9.82 9.49
C ALA A 74 -4.12 -11.01 10.46
N LYS A 75 -3.00 -11.19 11.17
CA LYS A 75 -2.88 -12.28 12.16
C LYS A 75 -3.83 -12.13 13.35
N ALA A 76 -4.13 -10.92 13.79
CA ALA A 76 -5.12 -10.69 14.85
C ALA A 76 -6.53 -11.03 14.37
N LEU A 77 -6.90 -10.61 13.16
CA LEU A 77 -8.19 -10.94 12.54
C LEU A 77 -8.35 -12.46 12.36
N GLN A 78 -7.33 -13.15 11.84
CA GLN A 78 -7.33 -14.61 11.67
C GLN A 78 -7.45 -15.35 13.02
N ARG A 79 -6.85 -14.84 14.09
CA ARG A 79 -6.92 -15.42 15.43
C ARG A 79 -8.27 -15.23 16.10
N ASP A 80 -8.87 -14.05 15.96
CA ASP A 80 -10.02 -13.62 16.73
C ASP A 80 -11.34 -13.87 16.00
N PHE A 81 -11.28 -14.12 14.67
CA PHE A 81 -12.43 -14.38 13.81
C PHE A 81 -12.11 -15.54 12.87
N ASP A 82 -13.14 -16.17 12.31
CA ASP A 82 -12.98 -17.14 11.25
C ASP A 82 -12.36 -16.50 10.00
N VAL A 83 -11.70 -17.33 9.17
CA VAL A 83 -11.15 -16.85 7.90
C VAL A 83 -12.30 -16.51 6.96
N VAL A 84 -12.36 -15.24 6.58
CA VAL A 84 -13.33 -14.70 5.62
C VAL A 84 -12.59 -14.41 4.32
N PRO A 85 -12.98 -15.06 3.19
CA PRO A 85 -12.37 -14.80 1.89
C PRO A 85 -12.36 -13.31 1.55
N GLU A 86 -11.31 -12.85 0.88
CA GLU A 86 -11.06 -11.44 0.48
C GLU A 86 -10.95 -10.43 1.66
N VAL A 87 -11.14 -10.86 2.91
CA VAL A 87 -11.07 -9.98 4.09
C VAL A 87 -9.82 -10.24 4.92
N ASN A 88 -9.60 -11.50 5.36
CA ASN A 88 -8.48 -11.83 6.25
C ASN A 88 -7.79 -13.15 5.89
N GLU A 89 -7.96 -13.65 4.68
CA GLU A 89 -7.34 -14.92 4.23
C GLU A 89 -5.82 -14.80 3.98
N HIS A 90 -5.35 -13.58 3.69
CA HIS A 90 -3.92 -13.29 3.49
C HIS A 90 -3.23 -12.88 4.79
N ASP A 91 -1.92 -13.03 4.82
CA ASP A 91 -1.07 -12.62 5.95
C ASP A 91 -0.78 -11.11 5.97
N TYR A 92 -1.57 -10.33 5.25
CA TYR A 92 -1.54 -8.88 5.23
C TYR A 92 -2.94 -8.31 4.97
N ILE A 93 -3.16 -7.06 5.35
CA ILE A 93 -4.31 -6.25 4.96
C ILE A 93 -3.85 -5.07 4.14
N THR A 94 -4.75 -4.49 3.36
CA THR A 94 -4.47 -3.32 2.53
C THR A 94 -4.13 -2.10 3.39
N ASN A 95 -3.12 -1.33 2.99
CA ASN A 95 -2.80 -0.07 3.64
C ASN A 95 -3.91 0.96 3.38
N SER A 96 -4.30 1.68 4.42
CA SER A 96 -5.22 2.82 4.35
C SER A 96 -6.34 2.65 3.30
N TYR A 97 -6.38 3.52 2.29
CA TYR A 97 -7.36 3.58 1.20
C TYR A 97 -6.90 2.92 -0.10
N HIS A 98 -5.70 2.33 -0.13
CA HIS A 98 -5.15 1.83 -1.39
C HIS A 98 -6.05 0.78 -2.02
N VAL A 99 -6.04 0.74 -3.36
CA VAL A 99 -6.57 -0.40 -4.11
C VAL A 99 -5.80 -1.64 -3.71
N ASN A 100 -6.50 -2.75 -3.54
CA ASN A 100 -5.86 -4.01 -3.14
C ASN A 100 -4.77 -4.39 -4.15
N VAL A 101 -3.61 -4.82 -3.66
CA VAL A 101 -2.42 -5.08 -4.48
C VAL A 101 -2.62 -6.17 -5.55
N ARG A 102 -3.65 -7.01 -5.40
CA ARG A 102 -4.02 -8.09 -6.32
C ARG A 102 -5.03 -7.66 -7.38
N GLU A 103 -5.63 -6.48 -7.23
CA GLU A 103 -6.66 -5.99 -8.14
C GLU A 103 -6.00 -5.49 -9.43
N GLU A 104 -6.36 -6.10 -10.56
CA GLU A 104 -5.90 -5.68 -11.88
C GLU A 104 -6.57 -4.37 -12.28
N ILE A 105 -5.82 -3.29 -12.23
CA ILE A 105 -6.28 -1.93 -12.54
C ILE A 105 -5.10 -1.17 -13.17
N ASP A 106 -5.36 -0.34 -14.16
CA ASP A 106 -4.31 0.49 -14.72
C ASP A 106 -3.95 1.69 -13.82
N ALA A 107 -2.78 2.30 -14.09
CA ALA A 107 -2.25 3.38 -13.28
C ALA A 107 -3.17 4.60 -13.19
N PHE A 108 -3.83 4.95 -14.28
CA PHE A 108 -4.68 6.15 -14.34
C PHE A 108 -5.97 5.94 -13.57
N ASP A 109 -6.61 4.79 -13.74
CA ASP A 109 -7.82 4.42 -13.00
C ASP A 109 -7.52 4.28 -11.51
N LYS A 110 -6.42 3.63 -11.14
CA LYS A 110 -5.98 3.51 -9.74
C LYS A 110 -5.77 4.88 -9.09
N LEU A 111 -4.98 5.74 -9.72
CA LEU A 111 -4.67 7.08 -9.22
C LEU A 111 -5.92 7.94 -9.13
N SER A 112 -6.83 7.84 -10.11
CA SER A 112 -8.11 8.55 -10.11
C SER A 112 -8.99 8.13 -8.93
N LYS A 113 -9.13 6.81 -8.70
CA LYS A 113 -9.94 6.27 -7.59
C LYS A 113 -9.35 6.61 -6.22
N GLU A 114 -8.03 6.58 -6.09
CA GLU A 114 -7.34 6.89 -4.83
C GLU A 114 -7.31 8.39 -4.51
N SER A 115 -7.39 9.28 -5.50
CA SER A 115 -7.29 10.74 -5.31
C SER A 115 -8.35 11.29 -4.36
N GLU A 116 -9.58 10.80 -4.43
CA GLU A 116 -10.67 11.23 -3.57
C GLU A 116 -10.43 10.91 -2.08
N PHE A 117 -9.80 9.77 -1.82
CA PHE A 117 -9.43 9.37 -0.45
C PHE A 117 -8.23 10.15 0.07
N GLN A 118 -7.33 10.60 -0.82
CA GLN A 118 -6.25 11.51 -0.45
C GLN A 118 -6.80 12.83 0.09
N GLU A 119 -7.77 13.43 -0.58
CA GLU A 119 -8.42 14.66 -0.13
C GLU A 119 -9.08 14.50 1.26
N LEU A 120 -9.61 13.32 1.55
CA LEU A 120 -10.22 13.00 2.84
C LEU A 120 -9.20 12.60 3.92
N SER A 121 -7.92 12.52 3.60
CA SER A 121 -6.83 12.14 4.50
C SER A 121 -5.92 13.34 4.78
N SER A 122 -6.49 14.40 5.37
CA SER A 122 -5.82 15.69 5.59
C SER A 122 -4.57 15.64 6.48
N GLY A 123 -4.38 14.56 7.24
CA GLY A 123 -3.18 14.32 8.04
C GLY A 123 -1.98 13.81 7.25
N GLY A 124 -2.20 13.45 6.00
CA GLY A 124 -1.20 12.95 5.06
C GLY A 124 -1.67 11.67 4.36
N SER A 125 -1.23 11.50 3.14
CA SER A 125 -1.55 10.35 2.29
C SER A 125 -0.51 10.22 1.18
N ILE A 126 -0.37 9.02 0.65
CA ILE A 126 0.50 8.72 -0.49
C ILE A 126 -0.11 7.57 -1.29
N SER A 127 -0.12 7.69 -2.60
CA SER A 127 -0.50 6.62 -3.51
C SER A 127 0.73 5.99 -4.17
N TYR A 128 0.63 4.75 -4.60
CA TYR A 128 1.70 4.03 -5.27
C TYR A 128 1.20 3.36 -6.53
N ILE A 129 2.03 3.39 -7.58
CA ILE A 129 1.83 2.58 -8.77
C ILE A 129 3.06 1.72 -9.03
N GLU A 130 2.82 0.44 -9.34
CA GLU A 130 3.87 -0.48 -9.76
C GLU A 130 4.04 -0.36 -11.27
N ILE A 131 5.22 0.07 -11.72
CA ILE A 131 5.52 0.26 -13.14
C ILE A 131 6.78 -0.52 -13.53
N PRO A 132 6.87 -1.03 -14.78
CA PRO A 132 8.08 -1.66 -15.26
C PRO A 132 9.21 -0.64 -15.41
N ASN A 133 10.41 -1.11 -15.79
CA ASN A 133 11.49 -0.19 -16.15
C ASN A 133 11.10 0.62 -17.40
N MET A 134 10.98 1.94 -17.22
CA MET A 134 10.51 2.87 -18.24
C MET A 134 11.64 3.58 -19.01
N GLU A 135 12.90 3.18 -18.86
CA GLU A 135 14.04 3.81 -19.56
C GLU A 135 13.86 3.89 -21.07
N LYS A 136 13.19 2.89 -21.65
CA LYS A 136 12.91 2.84 -23.10
C LYS A 136 11.61 3.50 -23.52
N ASN A 137 10.80 3.99 -22.57
CA ASN A 137 9.51 4.63 -22.84
C ASN A 137 9.26 5.84 -21.93
N ILE A 138 10.20 6.78 -21.97
CA ILE A 138 10.11 8.05 -21.22
C ILE A 138 8.81 8.83 -21.52
N PRO A 139 8.30 8.91 -22.77
CA PRO A 139 7.04 9.60 -23.01
C PRO A 139 5.87 9.06 -22.19
N ALA A 140 5.71 7.74 -22.07
CA ALA A 140 4.65 7.15 -21.25
C ALA A 140 4.84 7.47 -19.75
N LEU A 141 6.07 7.47 -19.26
CA LEU A 141 6.35 7.89 -17.89
C LEU A 141 5.96 9.36 -17.64
N LEU A 142 6.24 10.25 -18.60
CA LEU A 142 5.86 11.67 -18.49
C LEU A 142 4.35 11.88 -18.48
N GLU A 143 3.58 11.08 -19.22
CA GLU A 143 2.12 11.12 -19.17
C GLU A 143 1.60 10.71 -17.78
N VAL A 144 2.16 9.68 -17.17
CA VAL A 144 1.82 9.26 -15.81
C VAL A 144 2.18 10.37 -14.80
N ILE A 145 3.37 10.94 -14.89
CA ILE A 145 3.79 12.03 -14.00
C ILE A 145 2.87 13.25 -14.15
N LYS A 146 2.49 13.57 -15.39
CA LYS A 146 1.54 14.65 -15.65
C LYS A 146 0.19 14.37 -15.03
N PHE A 147 -0.32 13.13 -15.15
CA PHE A 147 -1.59 12.74 -14.53
C PHE A 147 -1.54 12.87 -13.02
N ILE A 148 -0.45 12.40 -12.38
CA ILE A 148 -0.22 12.55 -10.94
C ILE A 148 -0.28 14.04 -10.54
N TYR A 149 0.44 14.89 -11.30
CA TYR A 149 0.47 16.34 -11.02
C TYR A 149 -0.91 16.99 -11.10
N ASP A 150 -1.72 16.57 -12.07
CA ASP A 150 -3.04 17.15 -12.31
C ASP A 150 -4.13 16.62 -11.35
N ASN A 151 -3.97 15.40 -10.77
CA ASN A 151 -5.06 14.70 -10.08
C ASN A 151 -4.75 14.24 -8.65
N ASN A 152 -3.49 14.11 -8.25
CA ASN A 152 -3.12 13.52 -6.98
C ASN A 152 -2.33 14.51 -6.10
N MET A 153 -2.52 14.44 -4.80
CA MET A 153 -1.75 15.24 -3.85
C MET A 153 -0.31 14.74 -3.71
N TYR A 154 -0.14 13.42 -3.66
CA TYR A 154 1.16 12.76 -3.60
C TYR A 154 1.07 11.34 -4.11
N ALA A 155 1.92 10.99 -5.07
CA ALA A 155 2.05 9.63 -5.56
C ALA A 155 3.50 9.30 -5.93
N GLU A 156 3.86 8.03 -5.86
CA GLU A 156 5.17 7.52 -6.24
C GLU A 156 5.07 6.35 -7.21
N CYS A 157 6.02 6.31 -8.14
CA CYS A 157 6.20 5.22 -9.08
C CYS A 157 7.21 4.21 -8.50
N ASN A 158 6.78 2.97 -8.33
CA ASN A 158 7.66 1.87 -7.93
C ASN A 158 8.17 1.16 -9.17
N THR A 159 9.49 1.09 -9.31
CA THR A 159 10.15 0.30 -10.34
C THR A 159 10.97 -0.81 -9.69
N ARG A 160 11.14 -1.93 -10.40
CA ARG A 160 11.92 -3.07 -9.94
C ARG A 160 13.25 -3.09 -10.67
N ASN A 161 14.30 -2.55 -10.06
CA ASN A 161 15.65 -2.51 -10.61
C ASN A 161 16.64 -3.00 -9.56
N ASP A 162 16.81 -4.30 -9.53
CA ASP A 162 17.62 -5.01 -8.54
C ASP A 162 18.97 -5.39 -9.12
N VAL A 163 19.94 -5.69 -8.24
CA VAL A 163 21.27 -6.11 -8.62
C VAL A 163 21.65 -7.42 -7.93
N CYS A 164 22.27 -8.34 -8.67
CA CYS A 164 22.88 -9.54 -8.12
C CYS A 164 24.39 -9.39 -8.07
N ASP A 165 24.99 -9.34 -6.87
CA ASP A 165 26.43 -9.21 -6.68
C ASP A 165 27.21 -10.45 -7.13
N THR A 166 26.53 -11.62 -7.21
CA THR A 166 27.17 -12.88 -7.62
C THR A 166 27.44 -12.93 -9.11
N CYS A 167 26.56 -12.41 -9.96
CA CYS A 167 26.70 -12.54 -11.41
C CYS A 167 26.59 -11.22 -12.18
N GLY A 168 26.41 -10.10 -11.47
CA GLY A 168 26.27 -8.77 -12.08
C GLY A 168 24.96 -8.57 -12.84
N PHE A 169 23.93 -9.41 -12.61
CA PHE A 169 22.62 -9.21 -13.23
C PHE A 169 21.98 -7.92 -12.70
N HIS A 170 21.46 -7.12 -13.63
CA HIS A 170 20.64 -5.94 -13.35
C HIS A 170 19.24 -6.16 -13.91
N GLY A 171 18.23 -6.06 -13.08
CA GLY A 171 16.84 -6.28 -13.45
C GLY A 171 16.00 -6.74 -12.27
N GLU A 172 14.82 -7.26 -12.55
CA GLU A 172 13.91 -7.73 -11.50
C GLU A 172 14.36 -9.09 -10.94
N MET A 173 14.51 -9.19 -9.61
CA MET A 173 14.67 -10.47 -8.91
C MET A 173 13.32 -11.15 -8.76
N GLU A 174 13.32 -12.47 -8.92
CA GLU A 174 12.13 -13.28 -8.71
C GLU A 174 11.86 -13.50 -7.22
N MET A 175 10.61 -13.45 -6.81
CA MET A 175 10.18 -13.93 -5.50
C MET A 175 9.49 -15.27 -5.67
N VAL A 176 10.01 -16.31 -5.02
CA VAL A 176 9.53 -17.69 -5.13
C VAL A 176 8.86 -18.10 -3.82
N LYS A 177 7.59 -18.47 -3.88
CA LYS A 177 6.88 -19.06 -2.74
C LYS A 177 7.30 -20.52 -2.59
N GLN A 178 7.75 -20.89 -1.40
CA GLN A 178 8.19 -22.26 -1.06
C GLN A 178 6.98 -23.13 -0.66
N GLU A 179 7.17 -24.45 -0.59
CA GLU A 179 6.13 -25.40 -0.17
C GLU A 179 5.61 -25.16 1.26
N ASP A 180 6.46 -24.64 2.13
CA ASP A 180 6.10 -24.25 3.51
C ASP A 180 5.38 -22.91 3.62
N GLY A 181 5.12 -22.25 2.46
CA GLY A 181 4.45 -20.95 2.37
C GLY A 181 5.37 -19.74 2.56
N THR A 182 6.67 -19.94 2.83
CA THR A 182 7.62 -18.83 2.94
C THR A 182 8.03 -18.30 1.56
N TYR A 183 8.55 -17.07 1.52
CA TYR A 183 9.02 -16.42 0.29
C TYR A 183 10.54 -16.29 0.31
N VAL A 184 11.17 -16.63 -0.83
CA VAL A 184 12.62 -16.53 -1.04
C VAL A 184 12.89 -15.75 -2.32
N TRP A 185 13.81 -14.80 -2.26
CA TRP A 185 14.31 -14.09 -3.43
C TRP A 185 15.30 -14.94 -4.21
N ARG A 186 15.24 -14.86 -5.53
CA ARG A 186 16.12 -15.60 -6.43
C ARG A 186 16.55 -14.75 -7.62
N CYS A 187 17.84 -14.77 -7.94
CA CYS A 187 18.32 -14.18 -9.19
C CYS A 187 17.89 -15.02 -10.39
N PRO A 188 17.20 -14.47 -11.40
CA PRO A 188 16.75 -15.23 -12.56
C PRO A 188 17.92 -15.71 -13.46
N ASN A 189 19.08 -15.05 -13.38
CA ASN A 189 20.25 -15.37 -14.20
C ASN A 189 21.12 -16.50 -13.61
N CYS A 190 21.42 -16.47 -12.30
CA CYS A 190 22.35 -17.44 -11.70
C CYS A 190 21.75 -18.30 -10.58
N GLY A 191 20.50 -18.04 -10.19
CA GLY A 191 19.84 -18.78 -9.12
C GLY A 191 20.27 -18.41 -7.70
N GLU A 192 21.09 -17.36 -7.49
CA GLU A 192 21.51 -16.91 -6.16
C GLU A 192 20.29 -16.56 -5.30
N THR A 193 20.25 -17.06 -4.07
CA THR A 193 19.16 -16.84 -3.11
C THR A 193 19.61 -16.17 -1.81
N ASN A 194 20.92 -16.00 -1.63
CA ASN A 194 21.44 -15.31 -0.45
C ASN A 194 21.10 -13.81 -0.54
N ILE A 195 20.17 -13.36 0.30
CA ILE A 195 19.69 -11.97 0.31
C ILE A 195 20.81 -10.94 0.53
N ASN A 196 21.91 -11.32 1.16
CA ASN A 196 23.06 -10.42 1.35
C ASN A 196 23.87 -10.18 0.07
N LYS A 197 23.63 -10.99 -0.97
CA LYS A 197 24.21 -10.86 -2.32
C LYS A 197 23.21 -10.34 -3.35
N LEU A 198 22.01 -10.03 -2.91
CA LEU A 198 20.96 -9.46 -3.74
C LEU A 198 20.65 -8.05 -3.23
N GLU A 199 20.88 -7.06 -4.07
CA GLU A 199 20.49 -5.69 -3.79
C GLU A 199 19.07 -5.48 -4.32
N ILE A 200 18.10 -5.64 -3.43
CA ILE A 200 16.68 -5.55 -3.76
C ILE A 200 16.12 -4.34 -3.03
N VAL A 201 15.57 -3.41 -3.78
CA VAL A 201 14.92 -2.22 -3.23
C VAL A 201 13.45 -2.25 -3.58
N ARG A 202 12.61 -2.19 -2.57
CA ARG A 202 11.14 -2.15 -2.74
C ARG A 202 10.53 -1.08 -1.85
N ARG A 203 9.39 -0.61 -2.27
CA ARG A 203 8.54 0.18 -1.40
C ARG A 203 8.01 -0.70 -0.27
N VAL A 204 8.35 -0.32 0.95
CA VAL A 204 7.90 -0.97 2.18
C VAL A 204 6.94 -0.02 2.90
N CYS A 205 5.77 0.21 2.36
CA CYS A 205 4.79 1.19 2.84
C CYS A 205 5.25 2.65 2.68
N GLY A 206 5.69 3.30 3.75
CA GLY A 206 6.02 4.74 3.75
C GLY A 206 7.35 5.13 3.14
N TYR A 207 8.22 4.19 2.76
CA TYR A 207 9.55 4.48 2.22
C TYR A 207 10.04 3.39 1.26
N LEU A 208 11.00 3.74 0.42
CA LEU A 208 11.80 2.78 -0.33
C LEU A 208 12.88 2.22 0.60
N GLY A 209 12.96 0.90 0.70
CA GLY A 209 13.92 0.24 1.56
C GLY A 209 14.58 -0.97 0.90
N ARG A 210 15.82 -1.23 1.28
CA ARG A 210 16.49 -2.48 0.92
C ARG A 210 15.82 -3.64 1.66
N ILE A 211 15.41 -4.64 0.91
CA ILE A 211 14.88 -5.88 1.48
C ILE A 211 16.02 -6.62 2.18
N SER A 212 15.80 -7.01 3.42
CA SER A 212 16.76 -7.73 4.25
C SER A 212 16.08 -8.91 4.96
N ASN A 213 16.86 -9.70 5.67
CA ASN A 213 16.37 -10.88 6.42
C ASN A 213 15.30 -10.55 7.52
N GLY A 214 15.08 -9.28 7.83
CA GLY A 214 14.13 -8.85 8.87
C GLY A 214 12.72 -8.54 8.38
N VAL A 215 12.45 -8.65 7.07
CA VAL A 215 11.11 -8.39 6.51
C VAL A 215 10.20 -9.57 6.83
N ASN A 216 9.03 -9.29 7.41
CA ASN A 216 8.07 -10.35 7.79
C ASN A 216 7.39 -10.95 6.56
N GLN A 217 6.88 -12.19 6.70
CA GLN A 217 6.31 -12.97 5.59
C GLN A 217 5.05 -12.31 5.00
N GLY A 218 4.23 -11.65 5.81
CA GLY A 218 3.07 -10.90 5.29
C GLY A 218 3.49 -9.75 4.37
N ARG A 219 4.57 -9.04 4.68
CA ARG A 219 5.11 -8.01 3.79
C ARG A 219 5.69 -8.61 2.51
N LEU A 220 6.35 -9.75 2.59
CA LEU A 220 6.83 -10.45 1.40
C LEU A 220 5.65 -10.94 0.55
N GLY A 221 4.59 -11.44 1.16
CA GLY A 221 3.35 -11.79 0.47
C GLY A 221 2.70 -10.60 -0.24
N ASP A 222 2.55 -9.47 0.43
CA ASP A 222 2.07 -8.22 -0.17
C ASP A 222 2.91 -7.81 -1.40
N ILE A 223 4.24 -7.85 -1.30
CA ILE A 223 5.13 -7.50 -2.41
C ILE A 223 5.01 -8.52 -3.56
N HIS A 224 4.89 -9.81 -3.24
CA HIS A 224 4.73 -10.88 -4.21
C HIS A 224 3.43 -10.73 -5.03
N ASP A 225 2.35 -10.38 -4.35
CA ASP A 225 1.01 -10.35 -4.94
C ASP A 225 0.72 -9.04 -5.71
N ARG A 226 1.64 -8.07 -5.69
CA ARG A 226 1.48 -6.79 -6.41
C ARG A 226 1.44 -6.98 -7.90
N VAL A 227 0.36 -6.51 -8.52
CA VAL A 227 0.23 -6.43 -9.98
C VAL A 227 0.88 -5.17 -10.53
N PHE A 228 1.31 -5.20 -11.80
CA PHE A 228 1.75 -4.01 -12.52
C PHE A 228 0.55 -3.21 -13.00
N HIS A 229 0.73 -1.89 -13.07
CA HIS A 229 -0.31 -0.95 -13.48
C HIS A 229 -0.05 -0.33 -14.88
N LEU A 230 1.08 -0.66 -15.52
CA LEU A 230 1.43 -0.26 -16.89
C LEU A 230 1.94 -1.44 -17.70
#